data_ba5197b9f0cfd7bef1cbab2be6d6aabe
#
_entry.id   ba5197b9f0cfd7bef1cbab2be6d6aabe
#
_cell.length_a   1.000
_cell.length_b   1.000
_cell.length_c   1.000
_cell.angle_alpha   90.00
_cell.angle_beta   90.00
_cell.angle_gamma   90.00
#
_symmetry.space_group_name_H-M   'P 1'
#
loop_
_entity.id
_entity.type
_entity.pdbx_description
1 polymer ?
#
loop_
_entity_poly.entity_id
_entity_poly.type
_entity_poly.pdbx_seq_one_letter_code
_entity_poly.pdbx_strand_id
1 'polypeptide(L)'
;MFKYIAIILITVSLFCSCAQQKETTSAIPVILDTDVGNDIDDVLAMQMLLNYEKKGKIDLLGITISKCNPYSLEYIDAYCRFNDKYDIPLGYAYNGMNTDDGHYLRQTLDTIIDNNKILHPKRSLKDHILEGYKLLR
;
A
#
# COMPACT_ATOMS: atom_id res chain seq x y z
N MET A 1 -43.64 -34.70 28.85
CA MET A 1 -42.94 -34.56 27.56
C MET A 1 -42.95 -33.12 27.03
N PHE A 2 -44.06 -32.47 26.94
CA PHE A 2 -44.16 -31.04 26.46
C PHE A 2 -43.37 -29.99 27.25
N LYS A 3 -43.22 -30.16 28.57
CA LYS A 3 -42.46 -29.20 29.42
C LYS A 3 -40.97 -29.14 29.07
N TYR A 4 -40.36 -30.25 28.68
CA TYR A 4 -38.94 -30.28 28.32
C TYR A 4 -38.67 -29.75 26.90
N ILE A 5 -39.64 -29.90 26.00
CA ILE A 5 -39.56 -29.32 24.64
C ILE A 5 -39.57 -27.78 24.69
N ALA A 6 -40.35 -27.19 25.53
CA ALA A 6 -40.40 -25.73 25.72
C ALA A 6 -39.08 -25.18 26.30
N ILE A 7 -38.45 -25.89 27.24
CA ILE A 7 -37.16 -25.48 27.80
C ILE A 7 -36.04 -25.56 26.77
N ILE A 8 -36.01 -26.60 25.94
CA ILE A 8 -35.01 -26.76 24.86
C ILE A 8 -35.18 -25.64 23.82
N LEU A 9 -36.40 -25.28 23.44
CA LEU A 9 -36.65 -24.17 22.51
C LEU A 9 -36.18 -22.82 23.02
N ILE A 10 -36.32 -22.55 24.32
CA ILE A 10 -35.87 -21.30 24.95
C ILE A 10 -34.36 -21.24 25.04
N THR A 11 -33.68 -22.35 25.31
CA THR A 11 -32.21 -22.38 25.37
C THR A 11 -31.57 -22.22 23.99
N VAL A 12 -32.14 -22.76 22.92
CA VAL A 12 -31.65 -22.60 21.56
C VAL A 12 -31.79 -21.14 21.08
N SER A 13 -32.86 -20.44 21.46
CA SER A 13 -33.04 -19.03 21.08
C SER A 13 -32.06 -18.06 21.75
N LEU A 14 -31.49 -18.41 22.93
CA LEU A 14 -30.50 -17.59 23.62
C LEU A 14 -29.08 -17.69 22.98
N PHE A 15 -28.77 -18.74 22.24
CA PHE A 15 -27.50 -18.88 21.57
C PHE A 15 -27.43 -18.19 20.19
N CYS A 16 -28.55 -17.76 19.64
CA CYS A 16 -28.62 -17.15 18.31
C CYS A 16 -28.38 -15.61 18.33
N SER A 17 -28.13 -14.99 19.50
CA SER A 17 -28.09 -13.54 19.64
C SER A 17 -26.69 -12.91 19.61
N CYS A 18 -25.66 -13.67 19.27
CA CYS A 18 -24.30 -13.15 19.11
C CYS A 18 -23.84 -13.15 17.64
N ALA A 19 -24.71 -12.73 16.72
CA ALA A 19 -24.25 -12.25 15.42
C ALA A 19 -23.60 -10.88 15.67
N GLN A 20 -22.30 -10.88 15.91
CA GLN A 20 -21.49 -9.67 15.88
C GLN A 20 -21.73 -9.00 14.54
N GLN A 21 -22.46 -7.90 14.55
CA GLN A 21 -22.61 -7.02 13.41
C GLN A 21 -21.21 -6.51 13.10
N LYS A 22 -20.54 -7.12 12.09
CA LYS A 22 -19.29 -6.63 11.57
C LYS A 22 -19.62 -5.26 10.96
N GLU A 23 -19.32 -4.20 11.69
CA GLU A 23 -19.37 -2.86 11.10
C GLU A 23 -18.51 -2.90 9.84
N THR A 24 -19.13 -2.86 8.70
CA THR A 24 -18.47 -2.63 7.41
C THR A 24 -18.09 -1.17 7.37
N THR A 25 -17.07 -0.78 8.15
CA THR A 25 -16.43 0.51 7.95
C THR A 25 -15.82 0.44 6.55
N SER A 26 -16.34 1.25 5.63
CA SER A 26 -15.74 1.44 4.33
C SER A 26 -14.27 1.82 4.52
N ALA A 27 -13.37 1.15 3.79
CA ALA A 27 -11.95 1.49 3.81
C ALA A 27 -11.77 2.97 3.42
N ILE A 28 -10.89 3.67 4.12
CA ILE A 28 -10.63 5.09 3.86
C ILE A 28 -9.72 5.18 2.62
N PRO A 29 -10.12 5.91 1.55
CA PRO A 29 -9.26 6.11 0.40
C PRO A 29 -8.08 7.01 0.76
N VAL A 30 -6.87 6.58 0.39
CA VAL A 30 -5.61 7.27 0.70
C VAL A 30 -4.73 7.37 -0.54
N ILE A 31 -4.09 8.51 -0.73
CA ILE A 31 -2.97 8.70 -1.65
C ILE A 31 -1.75 9.08 -0.80
N LEU A 32 -0.63 8.41 -1.02
CA LEU A 32 0.64 8.78 -0.41
C LEU A 32 1.38 9.74 -1.33
N ASP A 33 1.80 10.91 -0.81
CA ASP A 33 2.80 11.75 -1.44
C ASP A 33 4.13 11.61 -0.68
N THR A 34 5.25 11.41 -1.41
CA THR A 34 6.55 11.09 -0.81
C THR A 34 7.69 11.73 -1.58
N ASP A 35 8.71 12.23 -0.87
CA ASP A 35 10.00 12.63 -1.45
C ASP A 35 11.14 11.68 -1.02
N VAL A 36 10.81 10.41 -0.90
CA VAL A 36 11.67 9.30 -0.44
C VAL A 36 13.12 9.42 -0.88
N GLY A 37 14.04 9.12 0.04
CA GLY A 37 15.46 8.99 -0.27
C GLY A 37 16.43 9.62 0.72
N ASN A 38 16.01 10.57 1.53
CA ASN A 38 16.85 11.22 2.52
C ASN A 38 16.69 10.56 3.88
N ASP A 39 15.48 10.57 4.42
CA ASP A 39 15.13 9.98 5.69
C ASP A 39 14.35 8.69 5.50
N ILE A 40 14.33 7.83 6.52
CA ILE A 40 13.67 6.51 6.47
C ILE A 40 12.16 6.59 6.74
N ASP A 41 11.66 7.73 7.17
CA ASP A 41 10.27 7.95 7.58
C ASP A 41 9.27 7.70 6.44
N ASP A 42 9.58 8.09 5.22
CA ASP A 42 8.79 7.79 4.03
C ASP A 42 8.60 6.29 3.81
N VAL A 43 9.67 5.51 4.00
CA VAL A 43 9.62 4.06 3.86
C VAL A 43 8.77 3.44 4.97
N LEU A 44 8.89 3.96 6.19
CA LEU A 44 8.08 3.52 7.33
C LEU A 44 6.60 3.89 7.13
N ALA A 45 6.32 5.10 6.64
CA ALA A 45 4.96 5.54 6.33
C ALA A 45 4.32 4.64 5.26
N MET A 46 5.05 4.34 4.19
CA MET A 46 4.58 3.44 3.13
C MET A 46 4.31 2.03 3.67
N GLN A 47 5.22 1.46 4.49
CA GLN A 47 5.00 0.15 5.10
C GLN A 47 3.78 0.15 6.03
N MET A 48 3.57 1.22 6.77
CA MET A 48 2.41 1.37 7.63
C MET A 48 1.10 1.39 6.83
N LEU A 49 1.05 2.14 5.74
CA LEU A 49 -0.11 2.20 4.85
C LEU A 49 -0.41 0.84 4.22
N LEU A 50 0.60 0.13 3.71
CA LEU A 50 0.44 -1.22 3.17
C LEU A 50 -0.10 -2.22 4.22
N ASN A 51 0.34 -2.08 5.48
CA ASN A 51 -0.18 -2.89 6.58
C ASN A 51 -1.64 -2.55 6.94
N TYR A 52 -2.04 -1.27 6.88
CA TYR A 52 -3.42 -0.87 7.10
C TYR A 52 -4.33 -1.33 5.96
N GLU A 53 -3.85 -1.28 4.74
CA GLU A 53 -4.57 -1.79 3.58
C GLU A 53 -4.81 -3.30 3.66
N LYS A 54 -3.78 -4.10 4.01
CA LYS A 54 -3.92 -5.54 4.28
C LYS A 54 -4.98 -5.84 5.35
N LYS A 55 -5.19 -4.92 6.30
CA LYS A 55 -6.22 -5.04 7.34
C LYS A 55 -7.59 -4.50 6.90
N GLY A 56 -7.74 -4.03 5.67
CA GLY A 56 -8.97 -3.44 5.15
C GLY A 56 -9.37 -2.12 5.82
N LYS A 57 -8.42 -1.39 6.41
CA LYS A 57 -8.65 -0.11 7.06
C LYS A 57 -8.61 1.06 6.08
N ILE A 58 -7.77 0.95 5.08
CA ILE A 58 -7.61 1.93 4.01
C ILE A 58 -7.64 1.24 2.64
N ASP A 59 -7.87 2.05 1.61
CA ASP A 59 -7.70 1.71 0.20
C ASP A 59 -6.63 2.63 -0.37
N LEU A 60 -5.42 2.11 -0.63
CA LEU A 60 -4.30 2.90 -1.13
C LEU A 60 -4.45 3.08 -2.65
N LEU A 61 -5.01 4.22 -3.05
CA LEU A 61 -5.37 4.53 -4.45
C LEU A 61 -4.16 4.80 -5.35
N GLY A 62 -3.04 5.22 -4.78
CA GLY A 62 -1.83 5.52 -5.53
C GLY A 62 -0.74 6.16 -4.68
N ILE A 63 0.44 6.33 -5.30
CA ILE A 63 1.59 6.98 -4.68
C ILE A 63 2.11 8.06 -5.62
N THR A 64 2.23 9.30 -5.14
CA THR A 64 2.89 10.39 -5.84
C THR A 64 4.31 10.56 -5.32
N ILE A 65 5.25 10.81 -6.23
CA ILE A 65 6.66 10.97 -5.94
C ILE A 65 7.04 12.38 -6.31
N SER A 66 7.20 13.25 -5.31
CA SER A 66 7.51 14.67 -5.47
C SER A 66 9.01 14.93 -5.66
N LYS A 67 9.87 13.97 -5.35
CA LYS A 67 11.31 14.03 -5.63
C LYS A 67 11.57 13.75 -7.12
N CYS A 68 12.13 14.73 -7.83
CA CYS A 68 12.45 14.65 -9.26
C CYS A 68 13.79 13.91 -9.49
N ASN A 69 13.87 12.66 -9.07
CA ASN A 69 15.04 11.80 -9.22
C ASN A 69 14.60 10.40 -9.67
N PRO A 70 15.18 9.83 -10.74
CA PRO A 70 14.78 8.52 -11.25
C PRO A 70 14.94 7.38 -10.23
N TYR A 71 15.91 7.47 -9.32
CA TYR A 71 16.10 6.45 -8.28
C TYR A 71 14.94 6.41 -7.28
N SER A 72 14.30 7.56 -6.99
CA SER A 72 13.13 7.58 -6.11
C SER A 72 11.95 6.81 -6.73
N LEU A 73 11.72 6.99 -8.02
CA LEU A 73 10.69 6.26 -8.75
C LEU A 73 10.97 4.76 -8.82
N GLU A 74 12.21 4.39 -9.17
CA GLU A 74 12.62 2.98 -9.25
C GLU A 74 12.56 2.29 -7.89
N TYR A 75 12.89 3.01 -6.82
CA TYR A 75 12.84 2.51 -5.46
C TYR A 75 11.39 2.23 -5.04
N ILE A 76 10.47 3.17 -5.25
CA ILE A 76 9.05 3.00 -4.93
C ILE A 76 8.45 1.84 -5.73
N ASP A 77 8.76 1.74 -7.02
CA ASP A 77 8.29 0.61 -7.83
C ASP A 77 8.84 -0.73 -7.31
N ALA A 78 10.13 -0.80 -6.97
CA ALA A 78 10.73 -2.00 -6.39
C ALA A 78 10.10 -2.37 -5.03
N TYR A 79 9.84 -1.37 -4.19
CA TYR A 79 9.22 -1.57 -2.88
C TYR A 79 7.77 -2.05 -3.00
N CYS A 80 7.00 -1.47 -3.92
CA CYS A 80 5.63 -1.94 -4.21
C CYS A 80 5.65 -3.40 -4.66
N ARG A 81 6.53 -3.76 -5.58
CA ARG A 81 6.69 -5.15 -6.05
C ARG A 81 7.11 -6.11 -4.94
N PHE A 82 8.00 -5.70 -4.05
CA PHE A 82 8.40 -6.48 -2.88
C PHE A 82 7.22 -6.80 -1.95
N ASN A 83 6.22 -5.93 -1.91
CA ASN A 83 4.99 -6.08 -1.14
C ASN A 83 3.81 -6.64 -1.94
N ASP A 84 4.06 -7.23 -3.12
CA ASP A 84 3.04 -7.79 -4.02
C ASP A 84 2.01 -6.76 -4.52
N LYS A 85 2.41 -5.47 -4.59
CA LYS A 85 1.59 -4.36 -5.09
C LYS A 85 2.01 -3.96 -6.51
N TYR A 86 1.64 -4.78 -7.48
CA TYR A 86 2.03 -4.58 -8.89
C TYR A 86 1.20 -3.52 -9.61
N ASP A 87 -0.04 -3.31 -9.18
CA ASP A 87 -1.02 -2.54 -9.94
C ASP A 87 -1.27 -1.13 -9.36
N ILE A 88 -0.60 -0.77 -8.25
CA ILE A 88 -0.78 0.54 -7.65
C ILE A 88 -0.31 1.64 -8.61
N PRO A 89 -1.14 2.64 -8.92
CA PRO A 89 -0.74 3.76 -9.75
C PRO A 89 0.39 4.57 -9.12
N LEU A 90 1.39 4.93 -9.92
CA LEU A 90 2.48 5.81 -9.51
C LEU A 90 2.41 7.12 -10.28
N GLY A 91 2.51 8.23 -9.56
CA GLY A 91 2.66 9.57 -10.12
C GLY A 91 4.07 10.09 -9.87
N TYR A 92 4.69 10.77 -10.84
CA TYR A 92 6.06 11.27 -10.74
C TYR A 92 6.16 12.73 -11.14
N ALA A 93 6.93 13.52 -10.37
CA ALA A 93 7.20 14.91 -10.68
C ALA A 93 8.40 15.03 -11.63
N TYR A 94 8.14 15.21 -12.93
CA TYR A 94 9.19 15.32 -13.94
C TYR A 94 9.99 16.63 -13.90
N ASN A 95 9.48 17.65 -13.27
CA ASN A 95 10.03 19.00 -13.21
C ASN A 95 10.14 19.55 -11.78
N GLY A 96 10.21 18.66 -10.80
CA GLY A 96 10.38 19.03 -9.40
C GLY A 96 11.76 19.64 -9.13
N MET A 97 11.86 20.41 -8.05
CA MET A 97 13.11 21.08 -7.65
C MET A 97 14.06 20.18 -6.85
N ASN A 98 13.53 19.14 -6.20
CA ASN A 98 14.33 18.20 -5.41
C ASN A 98 14.89 17.09 -6.31
N THR A 99 16.16 17.20 -6.70
CA THR A 99 16.82 16.30 -7.66
C THR A 99 17.98 15.51 -7.04
N ASP A 100 18.24 15.62 -5.74
CA ASP A 100 19.34 14.91 -5.08
C ASP A 100 19.14 13.38 -5.12
N ASP A 101 20.24 12.63 -5.07
CA ASP A 101 20.22 11.15 -5.14
C ASP A 101 19.72 10.50 -3.84
N GLY A 102 19.54 11.28 -2.77
CA GLY A 102 19.25 10.74 -1.45
C GLY A 102 20.40 9.93 -0.85
N HIS A 103 20.17 9.35 0.32
CA HIS A 103 21.22 8.69 1.10
C HIS A 103 21.31 7.18 0.84
N TYR A 104 20.23 6.52 0.40
CA TYR A 104 20.17 5.06 0.33
C TYR A 104 19.53 4.48 -0.93
N LEU A 105 18.88 5.29 -1.77
CA LEU A 105 18.11 4.80 -2.92
C LEU A 105 18.97 3.97 -3.88
N ARG A 106 20.06 4.56 -4.36
CA ARG A 106 20.96 3.93 -5.33
C ARG A 106 21.60 2.68 -4.76
N GLN A 107 22.13 2.74 -3.53
CA GLN A 107 22.77 1.60 -2.89
C GLN A 107 21.82 0.42 -2.72
N THR A 108 20.57 0.69 -2.36
CA THR A 108 19.55 -0.36 -2.23
C THR A 108 19.23 -0.98 -3.57
N LEU A 109 19.04 -0.17 -4.62
CA LEU A 109 18.75 -0.66 -5.97
C LEU A 109 19.91 -1.48 -6.54
N ASP A 110 21.14 -1.03 -6.38
CA ASP A 110 22.34 -1.75 -6.82
C ASP A 110 22.46 -3.12 -6.10
N THR A 111 22.18 -3.17 -4.81
CA THR A 111 22.18 -4.41 -4.02
C THR A 111 21.10 -5.41 -4.51
N ILE A 112 19.94 -4.92 -4.89
CA ILE A 112 18.86 -5.76 -5.45
C ILE A 112 19.29 -6.33 -6.81
N ILE A 113 20.01 -5.57 -7.62
CA ILE A 113 20.51 -6.00 -8.92
C ILE A 113 21.64 -7.02 -8.78
N ASP A 114 22.62 -6.76 -7.93
CA ASP A 114 23.81 -7.61 -7.72
C ASP A 114 23.47 -9.00 -7.18
N ASN A 115 22.46 -9.10 -6.34
CA ASN A 115 22.03 -10.38 -5.79
C ASN A 115 21.15 -11.20 -6.74
N ASN A 116 20.97 -10.77 -8.00
CA ASN A 116 20.13 -11.42 -9.00
C ASN A 116 18.71 -11.76 -8.52
N LYS A 117 18.28 -11.14 -7.44
CA LYS A 117 16.94 -11.21 -6.91
C LYS A 117 16.13 -10.03 -7.42
N ILE A 118 15.96 -9.95 -8.72
CA ILE A 118 14.77 -9.27 -9.25
C ILE A 118 13.62 -10.15 -8.84
N LEU A 119 13.07 -9.88 -7.67
CA LEU A 119 11.98 -10.66 -7.08
C LEU A 119 10.77 -10.70 -8.02
N HIS A 120 10.66 -9.74 -8.93
CA HIS A 120 9.55 -9.65 -9.88
C HIS A 120 9.95 -8.80 -11.11
N PRO A 121 9.36 -9.04 -12.28
CA PRO A 121 9.64 -8.26 -13.47
C PRO A 121 9.36 -6.77 -13.22
N LYS A 122 10.32 -5.93 -13.61
CA LYS A 122 10.20 -4.47 -13.57
C LYS A 122 8.97 -4.06 -14.39
N ARG A 123 8.10 -3.22 -13.83
CA ARG A 123 7.00 -2.63 -14.60
C ARG A 123 7.56 -1.86 -15.79
N SER A 124 6.86 -1.89 -16.90
CA SER A 124 7.14 -0.92 -17.96
C SER A 124 6.78 0.47 -17.44
N LEU A 125 7.78 1.26 -17.14
CA LEU A 125 7.61 2.62 -16.65
C LEU A 125 6.79 3.50 -17.59
N LYS A 126 6.70 3.13 -18.87
CA LYS A 126 5.94 3.88 -19.87
C LYS A 126 4.43 3.72 -19.76
N ASP A 127 3.97 2.62 -19.21
CA ASP A 127 2.54 2.26 -19.26
C ASP A 127 1.78 2.57 -17.97
N HIS A 128 2.48 2.86 -16.87
CA HIS A 128 1.86 2.95 -15.53
C HIS A 128 2.28 4.18 -14.71
N ILE A 129 3.11 5.06 -15.26
CA ILE A 129 3.56 6.26 -14.56
C ILE A 129 2.88 7.48 -15.16
N LEU A 130 2.10 8.12 -14.32
CA LEU A 130 1.44 9.39 -14.65
C LEU A 130 2.34 10.56 -14.20
N GLU A 131 2.17 11.71 -14.85
CA GLU A 131 2.60 12.96 -14.21
C GLU A 131 1.85 13.09 -12.88
N GLY A 132 2.56 13.44 -11.79
CA GLY A 132 2.01 13.42 -10.43
C GLY A 132 0.63 14.07 -10.30
N TYR A 133 0.41 15.21 -10.96
CA TYR A 133 -0.86 15.90 -10.94
C TYR A 133 -2.02 15.14 -11.63
N LYS A 134 -1.73 14.22 -12.54
CA LYS A 134 -2.75 13.41 -13.22
C LYS A 134 -3.29 12.30 -12.34
N LEU A 135 -2.50 11.85 -11.36
CA LEU A 135 -2.96 10.88 -10.38
C LEU A 135 -3.97 11.48 -9.40
N LEU A 136 -3.88 12.81 -9.17
CA LEU A 136 -4.71 13.51 -8.18
C LEU A 136 -6.06 14.02 -8.77
N ARG A 137 -6.35 13.74 -10.03
CA ARG A 137 -7.62 14.08 -10.71
C ARG A 137 -8.55 12.89 -10.78
#